data_7d77c143ad9e08786a84147300ae83b7
#
_entry.id   7d77c143ad9e08786a84147300ae83b7
#
_cell.length_a   1.000
_cell.length_b   1.000
_cell.length_c   1.000
_cell.angle_alpha   90.00
_cell.angle_beta   90.00
_cell.angle_gamma   90.00
#
_symmetry.space_group_name_H-M   'P 1'
#
loop_
_entity.id
_entity.type
_entity.pdbx_description
1 polymer ?
#
loop_
_entity_poly.entity_id
_entity_poly.type
_entity_poly.pdbx_seq_one_letter_code
_entity_poly.pdbx_strand_id
1 'polypeptide(L)'
;MTDYVLSEKAKSDLREIADYTQKRWSDIQAERYIRMLFSEFSSLADKPLAGRCYDHCRVGLRGLSCGKHVIMYRVISRSKVRIVRVLHERMDFHRHLK
;
A
#
# COMPACT_ATOMS: atom_id res chain seq x y z
N MET A 1 -7.44 16.74 -5.94
CA MET A 1 -8.25 15.53 -6.02
C MET A 1 -7.38 14.29 -5.97
N THR A 2 -7.77 13.34 -5.16
CA THR A 2 -7.06 12.08 -5.04
C THR A 2 -7.24 11.25 -6.28
N ASP A 3 -6.14 10.74 -6.80
CA ASP A 3 -6.22 9.91 -7.97
C ASP A 3 -5.32 8.70 -7.83
N TYR A 4 -5.88 7.64 -7.24
CA TYR A 4 -5.21 6.36 -7.17
C TYR A 4 -6.17 5.24 -7.54
N VAL A 5 -5.62 4.13 -8.01
CA VAL A 5 -6.38 2.91 -8.28
C VAL A 5 -5.75 1.77 -7.51
N LEU A 6 -6.56 0.79 -7.12
CA LEU A 6 -6.11 -0.38 -6.39
C LEU A 6 -6.10 -1.59 -7.32
N SER A 7 -5.00 -2.34 -7.30
CA SER A 7 -4.97 -3.63 -7.98
C SER A 7 -5.87 -4.62 -7.23
N GLU A 8 -6.25 -5.72 -7.89
CA GLU A 8 -7.05 -6.76 -7.23
C GLU A 8 -6.30 -7.38 -6.06
N LYS A 9 -4.99 -7.56 -6.20
CA LYS A 9 -4.16 -8.07 -5.11
C LYS A 9 -4.09 -7.09 -3.94
N ALA A 10 -4.01 -5.79 -4.21
CA ALA A 10 -4.03 -4.78 -3.15
C ALA A 10 -5.35 -4.79 -2.39
N LYS A 11 -6.47 -4.94 -3.10
CA LYS A 11 -7.78 -5.06 -2.46
C LYS A 11 -7.83 -6.29 -1.55
N SER A 12 -7.30 -7.41 -2.01
CA SER A 12 -7.21 -8.64 -1.21
C SER A 12 -6.33 -8.43 0.02
N ASP A 13 -5.19 -7.78 -0.14
CA ASP A 13 -4.29 -7.45 0.97
C ASP A 13 -5.03 -6.63 2.03
N LEU A 14 -5.79 -5.62 1.60
CA LEU A 14 -6.52 -4.75 2.52
C LEU A 14 -7.60 -5.52 3.29
N ARG A 15 -8.29 -6.46 2.64
CA ARG A 15 -9.28 -7.29 3.32
C ARG A 15 -8.63 -8.16 4.38
N GLU A 16 -7.48 -8.76 4.07
CA GLU A 16 -6.74 -9.57 5.04
C GLU A 16 -6.23 -8.73 6.22
N ILE A 17 -5.74 -7.52 5.94
CA ILE A 17 -5.28 -6.60 6.98
C ILE A 17 -6.45 -6.23 7.91
N ALA A 18 -7.61 -5.92 7.33
CA ALA A 18 -8.78 -5.56 8.12
C ALA A 18 -9.24 -6.71 9.01
N ASP A 19 -9.31 -7.92 8.45
CA ASP A 19 -9.69 -9.12 9.21
C ASP A 19 -8.71 -9.39 10.35
N TYR A 20 -7.43 -9.36 10.06
CA TYR A 20 -6.39 -9.64 11.06
C TYR A 20 -6.44 -8.62 12.20
N THR A 21 -6.55 -7.33 11.85
CA THR A 21 -6.55 -6.25 12.83
C THR A 21 -7.79 -6.31 13.70
N GLN A 22 -8.95 -6.59 13.11
CA GLN A 22 -10.21 -6.71 13.83
C GLN A 22 -10.17 -7.84 14.85
N LYS A 23 -9.61 -8.98 14.47
CA LYS A 23 -9.50 -10.15 15.34
C LYS A 23 -8.49 -9.94 16.48
N ARG A 24 -7.40 -9.23 16.17
CA ARG A 24 -6.32 -9.01 17.15
C ARG A 24 -6.63 -7.88 18.13
N TRP A 25 -7.31 -6.84 17.67
CA TRP A 25 -7.46 -5.62 18.44
C TRP A 25 -8.93 -5.28 18.67
N SER A 26 -9.53 -4.56 17.74
CA SER A 26 -10.93 -4.14 17.85
C SER A 26 -11.39 -3.61 16.49
N ASP A 27 -12.72 -3.47 16.35
CA ASP A 27 -13.30 -2.87 15.15
C ASP A 27 -12.82 -1.42 14.95
N ILE A 28 -12.74 -0.67 16.05
CA ILE A 28 -12.33 0.73 16.00
C ILE A 28 -10.88 0.86 15.55
N GLN A 29 -10.00 0.02 16.10
CA GLN A 29 -8.59 0.05 15.71
C GLN A 29 -8.38 -0.42 14.27
N ALA A 30 -9.12 -1.43 13.84
CA ALA A 30 -9.06 -1.90 12.45
C ALA A 30 -9.47 -0.77 11.50
N GLU A 31 -10.55 -0.07 11.81
CA GLU A 31 -11.02 1.04 10.99
C GLU A 31 -9.99 2.16 10.91
N ARG A 32 -9.40 2.52 12.04
CA ARG A 32 -8.36 3.56 12.09
C ARG A 32 -7.16 3.19 11.23
N TYR A 33 -6.73 1.94 11.32
CA TYR A 33 -5.57 1.46 10.58
C TYR A 33 -5.83 1.49 9.08
N ILE A 34 -6.98 1.01 8.65
CA ILE A 34 -7.37 1.02 7.24
C ILE A 34 -7.49 2.46 6.73
N ARG A 35 -8.07 3.36 7.51
CA ARG A 35 -8.16 4.78 7.13
C ARG A 35 -6.79 5.42 6.96
N MET A 36 -5.84 5.04 7.83
CA MET A 36 -4.46 5.52 7.72
C MET A 36 -3.86 5.10 6.38
N LEU A 37 -4.05 3.83 5.98
CA LEU A 37 -3.55 3.34 4.70
C LEU A 37 -4.17 4.10 3.53
N PHE A 38 -5.48 4.29 3.53
CA PHE A 38 -6.16 5.03 2.46
C PHE A 38 -5.71 6.48 2.40
N SER A 39 -5.47 7.10 3.54
CA SER A 39 -4.93 8.46 3.60
C SER A 39 -3.56 8.55 2.92
N GLU A 40 -2.72 7.53 3.13
CA GLU A 40 -1.41 7.47 2.49
C GLU A 40 -1.53 7.27 0.98
N PHE A 41 -2.52 6.50 0.51
CA PHE A 41 -2.75 6.36 -0.93
C PHE A 41 -3.02 7.72 -1.57
N SER A 42 -3.85 8.53 -0.91
CA SER A 42 -4.15 9.88 -1.38
C SER A 42 -2.90 10.76 -1.42
N SER A 43 -2.10 10.69 -0.36
CA SER A 43 -0.85 11.44 -0.29
C SER A 43 0.12 11.05 -1.40
N LEU A 44 0.17 9.76 -1.73
CA LEU A 44 1.04 9.26 -2.79
C LEU A 44 0.62 9.80 -4.16
N ALA A 45 -0.69 9.96 -4.38
CA ALA A 45 -1.17 10.54 -5.63
C ALA A 45 -0.70 11.99 -5.78
N ASP A 46 -0.64 12.73 -4.66
CA ASP A 46 -0.14 14.11 -4.66
C ASP A 46 1.37 14.20 -4.75
N LYS A 47 2.07 13.22 -4.18
CA LYS A 47 3.54 13.18 -4.15
C LYS A 47 4.04 11.81 -4.61
N PRO A 48 3.95 11.52 -5.90
CA PRO A 48 4.23 10.16 -6.40
C PRO A 48 5.66 9.68 -6.18
N LEU A 49 6.61 10.58 -6.00
CA LEU A 49 8.01 10.21 -5.82
C LEU A 49 8.41 10.13 -4.35
N ALA A 50 7.46 10.20 -3.41
CA ALA A 50 7.74 10.14 -1.97
C ALA A 50 8.28 8.78 -1.54
N GLY A 51 7.85 7.69 -2.18
CA GLY A 51 8.30 6.35 -1.85
C GLY A 51 9.70 6.06 -2.36
N ARG A 52 10.31 5.03 -1.75
CA ARG A 52 11.64 4.57 -2.15
C ARG A 52 11.56 3.76 -3.42
N CYS A 53 12.66 3.77 -4.19
CA CYS A 53 12.77 2.95 -5.40
C CYS A 53 12.93 1.47 -5.02
N TYR A 54 12.14 0.61 -5.65
CA TYR A 54 12.23 -0.84 -5.49
C TYR A 54 12.49 -1.52 -6.84
N ASP A 55 13.28 -0.88 -7.70
CA ASP A 55 13.63 -1.44 -9.02
C ASP A 55 14.30 -2.80 -8.91
N HIS A 56 15.01 -3.04 -7.82
CA HIS A 56 15.66 -4.34 -7.57
C HIS A 56 14.66 -5.48 -7.41
N CYS A 57 13.42 -5.18 -7.05
CA CYS A 57 12.34 -6.16 -6.98
C CYS A 57 11.58 -6.20 -8.30
N ARG A 58 11.27 -5.02 -8.84
CA ARG A 58 10.51 -4.89 -10.07
C ARG A 58 10.67 -3.46 -10.60
N VAL A 59 11.08 -3.34 -11.84
CA VAL A 59 11.35 -2.04 -12.45
C VAL A 59 10.12 -1.13 -12.38
N GLY A 60 10.33 0.10 -11.94
CA GLY A 60 9.28 1.10 -11.82
C GLY A 60 8.46 1.02 -10.53
N LEU A 61 8.77 0.05 -9.67
CA LEU A 61 8.05 -0.12 -8.41
C LEU A 61 8.64 0.79 -7.35
N ARG A 62 7.75 1.38 -6.54
CA ARG A 62 8.12 2.19 -5.38
C ARG A 62 7.42 1.67 -4.15
N GLY A 63 7.97 1.96 -2.98
CA GLY A 63 7.38 1.53 -1.72
C GLY A 63 7.45 2.62 -0.66
N LEU A 64 6.38 2.74 0.11
CA LEU A 64 6.30 3.68 1.23
C LEU A 64 5.86 2.94 2.48
N SER A 65 6.65 3.06 3.56
CA SER A 65 6.29 2.46 4.83
C SER A 65 5.13 3.20 5.47
N CYS A 66 4.16 2.45 5.95
CA CYS A 66 2.98 3.01 6.63
C CYS A 66 2.57 2.02 7.72
N GLY A 67 2.75 2.41 8.99
CA GLY A 67 2.53 1.50 10.10
C GLY A 67 3.44 0.28 9.99
N LYS A 68 2.83 -0.89 10.05
CA LYS A 68 3.54 -2.17 9.94
C LYS A 68 3.61 -2.70 8.52
N HIS A 69 3.16 -1.92 7.55
CA HIS A 69 3.05 -2.34 6.17
C HIS A 69 3.87 -1.45 5.25
N VAL A 70 4.13 -1.95 4.06
CA VAL A 70 4.77 -1.19 2.99
C VAL A 70 3.80 -1.15 1.83
N ILE A 71 3.46 0.07 1.41
CA ILE A 71 2.57 0.29 0.27
C ILE A 71 3.43 0.26 -0.99
N MET A 72 3.25 -0.78 -1.80
CA MET A 72 3.96 -0.92 -3.07
C MET A 72 3.11 -0.34 -4.17
N TYR A 73 3.67 0.60 -4.93
CA TYR A 73 2.89 1.33 -5.94
C TYR A 73 3.73 1.66 -7.16
N ARG A 74 3.04 2.02 -8.24
CA ARG A 74 3.63 2.51 -9.47
C ARG A 74 3.05 3.86 -9.80
N VAL A 75 3.87 4.74 -10.36
CA VAL A 75 3.40 6.03 -10.85
C VAL A 75 2.80 5.79 -12.24
N ILE A 76 1.53 6.17 -12.42
CA ILE A 76 0.85 6.06 -13.72
C ILE A 76 1.00 7.36 -14.49
N SER A 77 0.84 8.49 -13.80
CA SER A 77 0.95 9.80 -14.41
C SER A 77 1.34 10.80 -13.32
N ARG A 78 1.41 12.08 -13.68
CA ARG A 78 1.87 13.15 -12.79
C ARG A 78 1.15 13.16 -11.42
N SER A 79 -0.13 12.82 -11.40
CA SER A 79 -0.93 12.86 -10.17
C SER A 79 -1.76 11.60 -9.97
N LYS A 80 -1.31 10.48 -10.55
CA LYS A 80 -2.04 9.22 -10.44
C LYS A 80 -1.08 8.07 -10.17
N VAL A 81 -1.43 7.24 -9.19
CA VAL A 81 -0.66 6.05 -8.84
C VAL A 81 -1.54 4.81 -8.83
N ARG A 82 -0.92 3.67 -9.06
CA ARG A 82 -1.56 2.36 -8.89
C ARG A 82 -0.96 1.71 -7.66
N ILE A 83 -1.81 1.38 -6.71
CA ILE A 83 -1.39 0.62 -5.53
C ILE A 83 -1.35 -0.85 -5.94
N VAL A 84 -0.15 -1.41 -5.98
CA VAL A 84 0.10 -2.77 -6.48
C VAL A 84 -0.08 -3.80 -5.39
N ARG A 85 0.50 -3.56 -4.22
CA ARG A 85 0.39 -4.45 -3.06
C ARG A 85 0.47 -3.63 -1.78
N VAL A 86 -0.08 -4.19 -0.70
CA VAL A 86 0.14 -3.68 0.66
C VAL A 86 0.67 -4.87 1.45
N LEU A 87 1.97 -4.91 1.66
CA LEU A 87 2.66 -6.05 2.25
C LEU A 87 3.12 -5.74 3.66
N HIS A 88 3.07 -6.75 4.55
CA HIS A 88 3.65 -6.60 5.88
C HIS A 88 5.15 -6.41 5.76
N GLU A 89 5.74 -5.56 6.62
CA GLU A 89 7.16 -5.21 6.56
C GLU A 89 8.11 -6.41 6.68
N ARG A 90 7.61 -7.53 7.24
CA ARG A 90 8.41 -8.74 7.44
C ARG A 90 8.31 -9.73 6.29
N MET A 91 7.47 -9.46 5.29
CA MET A 91 7.33 -10.35 4.14
C MET A 91 8.54 -10.28 3.23
N ASP A 92 8.82 -11.37 2.53
CA ASP A 92 9.82 -11.40 1.47
C ASP A 92 9.23 -10.77 0.22
N PHE A 93 9.57 -9.52 -0.03
CA PHE A 93 9.00 -8.73 -1.12
C PHE A 93 9.29 -9.36 -2.49
N HIS A 94 10.46 -9.96 -2.67
CA HIS A 94 10.81 -10.61 -3.93
C HIS A 94 9.78 -11.69 -4.30
N ARG A 95 9.38 -12.50 -3.33
CA ARG A 95 8.43 -13.58 -3.57
C ARG A 95 7.04 -13.05 -3.95
N HIS A 96 6.64 -11.93 -3.36
CA HIS A 96 5.30 -11.38 -3.54
C HIS A 96 5.18 -10.42 -4.73
N LEU A 97 6.31 -9.97 -5.28
CA LEU A 97 6.32 -8.93 -6.32
C LEU A 97 6.79 -9.44 -7.69
N LYS A 98 6.97 -10.72 -7.81
CA LYS A 98 7.33 -11.32 -9.10
C LYS A 98 6.24 -11.17 -10.14
#